data_93a36d672ec25344b1c49258b81d7b60
#
_entry.id   93a36d672ec25344b1c49258b81d7b60
#
_cell.length_a   1.000
_cell.length_b   1.000
_cell.length_c   1.000
_cell.angle_alpha   90.00
_cell.angle_beta   90.00
_cell.angle_gamma   90.00
#
_symmetry.space_group_name_H-M   'P 1'
#
loop_
_entity.id
_entity.type
_entity.pdbx_description
1 polymer ?
#
loop_
_entity_poly.entity_id
_entity_poly.type
_entity_poly.pdbx_seq_one_letter_code
_entity_poly.pdbx_strand_id
1 'polypeptide(L)'
;ANWATTVRSEAFKKMPNKSPYVIDDVTHLPLDQYFNRQTTDWEGVFKSSNDKGDATNYNPVAMAKESKNNTLQRETRAIIDANYKILPGFTYSGYVSIKMNTSKNTKFLPQSVTGAVWMNAYANQAYDGMSESLSIQTENKLQFMKNWNGKHNLITNLRWNTSQSTSSSYASKTSGMASSG
;
A
#
# COMPACT_ATOMS: atom_id res chain seq x y z
N ALA A 1 4.32 3.42 -5.63
CA ALA A 1 5.71 2.95 -5.80
C ALA A 1 6.09 2.04 -4.64
N ASN A 2 6.74 0.92 -4.93
CA ASN A 2 7.20 0.00 -3.90
C ASN A 2 8.35 0.67 -3.12
N TRP A 3 8.29 0.65 -1.77
CA TRP A 3 9.30 1.25 -0.90
C TRP A 3 10.72 0.72 -1.18
N ALA A 4 10.87 -0.59 -1.37
CA ALA A 4 12.14 -1.19 -1.75
C ALA A 4 12.70 -0.63 -3.06
N THR A 5 11.84 -0.32 -4.02
CA THR A 5 12.22 0.33 -5.29
C THR A 5 12.71 1.75 -5.04
N THR A 6 12.06 2.48 -4.12
CA THR A 6 12.48 3.85 -3.76
C THR A 6 13.85 3.85 -3.09
N VAL A 7 14.08 2.98 -2.09
CA VAL A 7 15.39 2.85 -1.43
C VAL A 7 16.48 2.46 -2.44
N ARG A 8 16.20 1.50 -3.31
CA ARG A 8 17.12 1.07 -4.36
C ARG A 8 17.43 2.20 -5.34
N SER A 9 16.40 2.95 -5.78
CA SER A 9 16.58 4.09 -6.67
C SER A 9 17.47 5.16 -6.03
N GLU A 10 17.30 5.46 -4.75
CA GLU A 10 18.16 6.40 -4.03
C GLU A 10 19.59 5.87 -3.91
N ALA A 11 19.78 4.58 -3.68
CA ALA A 11 21.10 3.97 -3.61
C ALA A 11 21.87 4.11 -4.96
N PHE A 12 21.19 3.96 -6.08
CA PHE A 12 21.81 4.11 -7.41
C PHE A 12 22.19 5.55 -7.75
N LYS A 13 21.57 6.54 -7.11
CA LYS A 13 21.93 7.97 -7.29
C LYS A 13 23.17 8.37 -6.51
N LYS A 14 23.63 7.53 -5.56
CA LYS A 14 24.82 7.81 -4.75
C LYS A 14 26.07 7.25 -5.40
N MET A 15 27.15 8.00 -5.32
CA MET A 15 28.45 7.51 -5.80
C MET A 15 28.93 6.38 -4.85
N PRO A 16 29.45 5.27 -5.39
CA PRO A 16 29.85 4.11 -4.60
C PRO A 16 31.00 4.37 -3.63
N ASN A 17 31.78 5.44 -3.85
CA ASN A 17 32.92 5.84 -3.03
C ASN A 17 32.56 6.79 -1.88
N LYS A 18 31.29 7.16 -1.73
CA LYS A 18 30.85 8.02 -0.61
C LYS A 18 30.31 7.18 0.53
N SER A 19 30.83 7.43 1.74
CA SER A 19 30.33 6.83 2.96
C SER A 19 28.86 7.25 3.19
N PRO A 20 27.97 6.32 3.61
CA PRO A 20 26.63 6.68 4.07
C PRO A 20 26.63 7.35 5.45
N TYR A 21 27.75 7.33 6.13
CA TYR A 21 27.95 7.95 7.44
C TYR A 21 28.90 9.14 7.35
N VAL A 22 28.76 10.06 8.30
CA VAL A 22 29.72 11.15 8.48
C VAL A 22 31.07 10.55 8.88
N ILE A 23 32.15 11.00 8.28
CA ILE A 23 33.51 10.59 8.62
C ILE A 23 34.11 11.64 9.56
N ASP A 24 34.69 11.20 10.64
CA ASP A 24 35.43 12.04 11.55
C ASP A 24 36.72 12.53 10.86
N ASP A 25 36.95 13.84 10.87
CA ASP A 25 38.10 14.45 10.18
C ASP A 25 39.46 14.11 10.82
N VAL A 26 39.45 13.70 12.09
CA VAL A 26 40.68 13.39 12.85
C VAL A 26 41.00 11.90 12.80
N THR A 27 39.99 11.07 13.07
CA THR A 27 40.19 9.61 13.16
C THR A 27 39.98 8.90 11.83
N HIS A 28 39.37 9.57 10.84
CA HIS A 28 38.92 9.01 9.55
C HIS A 28 38.00 7.80 9.70
N LEU A 29 37.36 7.65 10.86
CA LEU A 29 36.38 6.59 11.12
C LEU A 29 34.93 7.08 10.92
N PRO A 30 34.00 6.21 10.53
CA PRO A 30 32.60 6.60 10.43
C PRO A 30 32.01 6.88 11.80
N LEU A 31 31.34 8.02 11.93
CA LEU A 31 30.55 8.37 13.10
C LEU A 31 29.18 7.68 13.01
N ASP A 32 28.48 7.56 14.16
CA ASP A 32 27.12 7.03 14.22
C ASP A 32 26.08 8.10 13.79
N GLN A 33 26.38 8.79 12.70
CA GLN A 33 25.53 9.81 12.10
C GLN A 33 25.47 9.58 10.59
N TYR A 34 24.26 9.63 10.03
CA TYR A 34 24.10 9.50 8.60
C TYR A 34 24.60 10.74 7.86
N PHE A 35 25.36 10.52 6.80
CA PHE A 35 25.75 11.59 5.91
C PHE A 35 24.54 12.07 5.12
N ASN A 36 24.08 13.26 5.42
CA ASN A 36 23.06 13.99 4.66
C ASN A 36 23.64 15.33 4.24
N ARG A 37 23.71 15.58 2.95
CA ARG A 37 24.32 16.81 2.41
C ARG A 37 23.71 18.09 3.01
N GLN A 38 22.41 18.07 3.31
CA GLN A 38 21.73 19.22 3.90
C GLN A 38 22.12 19.53 5.35
N THR A 39 22.62 18.54 6.10
CA THR A 39 23.04 18.73 7.48
C THR A 39 24.50 19.07 7.65
N THR A 40 25.35 18.69 6.67
CA THR A 40 26.79 18.89 6.74
C THR A 40 27.27 20.13 5.99
N ASP A 41 26.47 20.64 5.07
CA ASP A 41 26.85 21.72 4.17
C ASP A 41 25.89 22.91 4.29
N TRP A 42 25.60 23.30 5.52
CA TRP A 42 24.61 24.32 5.81
C TRP A 42 24.92 25.71 5.20
N GLU A 43 26.20 25.99 4.93
CA GLU A 43 26.60 27.23 4.22
C GLU A 43 26.53 27.13 2.70
N GLY A 44 26.62 25.92 2.14
CA GLY A 44 26.60 25.66 0.70
C GLY A 44 25.24 25.45 0.08
N VAL A 45 24.34 24.84 0.82
CA VAL A 45 23.04 24.36 0.31
C VAL A 45 22.10 25.50 -0.10
N PHE A 46 22.19 26.64 0.52
CA PHE A 46 21.36 27.79 0.16
C PHE A 46 21.86 28.61 -1.06
N LYS A 47 23.03 28.29 -1.60
CA LYS A 47 23.62 29.08 -2.70
C LYS A 47 23.39 28.54 -4.10
N SER A 48 22.97 27.29 -4.28
CA SER A 48 22.75 26.71 -5.59
C SER A 48 21.28 26.44 -5.86
N SER A 49 20.64 27.41 -6.49
CA SER A 49 19.29 27.20 -7.06
C SER A 49 19.25 26.17 -8.19
N ASN A 50 20.41 25.71 -8.66
CA ASN A 50 20.54 24.73 -9.74
C ASN A 50 20.64 23.27 -9.25
N ASP A 51 20.88 23.04 -7.96
CA ASP A 51 20.97 21.69 -7.35
C ASP A 51 19.61 21.15 -6.89
N LYS A 52 18.55 21.47 -7.61
CA LYS A 52 17.21 20.93 -7.31
C LYS A 52 17.15 19.39 -7.34
N GLY A 53 18.10 18.72 -7.94
CA GLY A 53 18.22 17.27 -7.97
C GLY A 53 18.75 16.65 -6.67
N ASP A 54 19.58 17.38 -5.92
CA ASP A 54 20.24 16.84 -4.73
C ASP A 54 19.45 17.06 -3.44
N ALA A 55 18.59 18.06 -3.39
CA ALA A 55 17.75 18.37 -2.24
C ALA A 55 16.74 17.24 -1.89
N THR A 56 16.48 16.33 -2.83
CA THR A 56 15.59 15.19 -2.67
C THR A 56 16.31 13.86 -2.50
N ASN A 57 17.64 13.86 -2.48
CA ASN A 57 18.45 12.65 -2.42
C ASN A 57 18.64 12.22 -0.95
N TYR A 58 17.73 11.38 -0.49
CA TYR A 58 17.80 10.79 0.83
C TYR A 58 18.96 9.80 0.97
N ASN A 59 19.46 9.63 2.20
CA ASN A 59 20.44 8.58 2.49
C ASN A 59 19.75 7.20 2.43
N PRO A 60 20.12 6.30 1.51
CA PRO A 60 19.43 5.02 1.35
C PRO A 60 19.63 4.08 2.54
N VAL A 61 20.75 4.19 3.29
CA VAL A 61 21.01 3.40 4.48
C VAL A 61 20.12 3.86 5.62
N ALA A 62 20.01 5.18 5.83
CA ALA A 62 19.09 5.75 6.80
C ALA A 62 17.63 5.40 6.47
N MET A 63 17.25 5.50 5.19
CA MET A 63 15.91 5.07 4.73
C MET A 63 15.63 3.61 5.08
N ALA A 64 16.57 2.72 4.86
CA ALA A 64 16.39 1.31 5.13
C ALA A 64 16.29 0.98 6.62
N LYS A 65 17.03 1.69 7.46
CA LYS A 65 17.10 1.43 8.90
C LYS A 65 16.03 2.14 9.72
N GLU A 66 15.76 3.41 9.42
CA GLU A 66 14.96 4.27 10.30
C GLU A 66 13.56 4.57 9.75
N SER A 67 13.35 4.45 8.46
CA SER A 67 12.03 4.66 7.91
C SER A 67 11.10 3.50 8.22
N LYS A 68 9.86 3.82 8.53
CA LYS A 68 8.80 2.83 8.69
C LYS A 68 7.88 2.86 7.48
N ASN A 69 7.60 1.71 6.90
CA ASN A 69 6.59 1.55 5.85
C ASN A 69 5.88 0.23 6.08
N ASN A 70 4.72 0.31 6.65
CA ASN A 70 3.92 -0.83 7.02
C ASN A 70 2.62 -0.85 6.20
N THR A 71 2.37 -1.97 5.54
CA THR A 71 1.13 -2.21 4.80
C THR A 71 0.46 -3.44 5.39
N LEU A 72 -0.71 -3.24 5.96
CA LEU A 72 -1.56 -4.30 6.46
C LEU A 72 -2.74 -4.48 5.51
N GLN A 73 -2.88 -5.69 4.97
CA GLN A 73 -4.02 -6.06 4.14
C GLN A 73 -4.78 -7.19 4.82
N ARG A 74 -6.09 -7.03 4.92
CA ARG A 74 -7.01 -8.04 5.44
C ARG A 74 -8.10 -8.29 4.42
N GLU A 75 -8.32 -9.55 4.10
CA GLU A 75 -9.42 -10.00 3.27
C GLU A 75 -10.26 -10.99 4.08
N THR A 76 -11.54 -10.70 4.16
CA THR A 76 -12.53 -11.61 4.73
C THR A 76 -13.53 -11.95 3.64
N ARG A 77 -13.79 -13.24 3.45
CA ARG A 77 -14.77 -13.72 2.48
C ARG A 77 -15.67 -14.73 3.12
N ALA A 78 -16.96 -14.51 3.00
CA ALA A 78 -17.99 -15.45 3.37
C ALA A 78 -18.74 -15.90 2.12
N ILE A 79 -18.99 -17.18 2.00
CA ILE A 79 -19.71 -17.77 0.88
C ILE A 79 -20.82 -18.65 1.46
N ILE A 80 -22.02 -18.50 0.94
CA ILE A 80 -23.18 -19.33 1.28
C ILE A 80 -23.73 -19.88 -0.04
N ASP A 81 -23.76 -21.20 -0.13
CA ASP A 81 -24.35 -21.93 -1.24
C ASP A 81 -25.58 -22.69 -0.76
N ALA A 82 -26.67 -22.57 -1.46
CA ALA A 82 -27.90 -23.29 -1.17
C ALA A 82 -28.43 -23.95 -2.45
N ASN A 83 -28.72 -25.24 -2.35
CA ASN A 83 -29.36 -25.99 -3.41
C ASN A 83 -30.63 -26.63 -2.87
N TYR A 84 -31.78 -26.33 -3.45
CA TYR A 84 -33.06 -26.77 -2.99
C TYR A 84 -33.93 -27.32 -4.14
N LYS A 85 -34.38 -28.56 -3.98
CA LYS A 85 -35.36 -29.17 -4.91
C LYS A 85 -36.75 -28.76 -4.49
N ILE A 86 -37.36 -27.86 -5.26
CA ILE A 86 -38.68 -27.31 -4.94
C ILE A 86 -39.78 -28.38 -5.23
N LEU A 87 -39.71 -28.94 -6.43
CA LEU A 87 -40.61 -29.93 -6.96
C LEU A 87 -39.85 -30.91 -7.87
N PRO A 88 -40.42 -32.09 -8.20
CA PRO A 88 -39.82 -32.97 -9.19
C PRO A 88 -39.58 -32.22 -10.49
N GLY A 89 -38.30 -32.12 -10.91
CA GLY A 89 -37.87 -31.40 -12.07
C GLY A 89 -37.48 -29.93 -11.81
N PHE A 90 -37.86 -29.31 -10.67
CA PHE A 90 -37.48 -27.95 -10.31
C PHE A 90 -36.39 -27.90 -9.26
N THR A 91 -35.27 -27.31 -9.58
CA THR A 91 -34.14 -27.10 -8.66
C THR A 91 -33.78 -25.64 -8.60
N TYR A 92 -33.73 -25.08 -7.41
CA TYR A 92 -33.20 -23.76 -7.14
C TYR A 92 -31.78 -23.88 -6.59
N SER A 93 -30.87 -23.07 -7.12
CA SER A 93 -29.51 -22.94 -6.63
C SER A 93 -29.24 -21.46 -6.35
N GLY A 94 -28.91 -21.14 -5.10
CA GLY A 94 -28.56 -19.79 -4.67
C GLY A 94 -27.11 -19.75 -4.20
N TYR A 95 -26.40 -18.72 -4.60
CA TYR A 95 -25.02 -18.42 -4.19
C TYR A 95 -24.95 -16.98 -3.69
N VAL A 96 -24.39 -16.79 -2.51
CA VAL A 96 -24.12 -15.47 -1.94
C VAL A 96 -22.66 -15.40 -1.55
N SER A 97 -21.95 -14.40 -2.04
CA SER A 97 -20.56 -14.12 -1.66
C SER A 97 -20.44 -12.70 -1.12
N ILE A 98 -19.94 -12.59 0.09
CA ILE A 98 -19.63 -11.33 0.74
C ILE A 98 -18.11 -11.27 0.89
N LYS A 99 -17.51 -10.26 0.30
CA LYS A 99 -16.06 -10.02 0.34
C LYS A 99 -15.78 -8.66 0.94
N MET A 100 -15.01 -8.61 2.00
CA MET A 100 -14.55 -7.39 2.66
C MET A 100 -13.03 -7.33 2.60
N ASN A 101 -12.51 -6.25 2.03
CA ASN A 101 -11.07 -5.97 1.99
C ASN A 101 -10.79 -4.69 2.76
N THR A 102 -9.78 -4.73 3.61
CA THR A 102 -9.24 -3.57 4.30
C THR A 102 -7.75 -3.49 4.03
N SER A 103 -7.27 -2.36 3.56
CA SER A 103 -5.85 -2.07 3.35
C SER A 103 -5.46 -0.83 4.13
N LYS A 104 -4.53 -0.97 5.05
CA LYS A 104 -3.94 0.14 5.80
C LYS A 104 -2.48 0.29 5.44
N ASN A 105 -2.07 1.51 5.10
CA ASN A 105 -0.69 1.83 4.75
C ASN A 105 -0.21 3.00 5.61
N THR A 106 0.75 2.72 6.48
CA THR A 106 1.39 3.71 7.34
C THR A 106 2.85 3.86 6.94
N LYS A 107 3.28 5.10 6.71
CA LYS A 107 4.68 5.42 6.39
C LYS A 107 5.15 6.52 7.30
N PHE A 108 6.39 6.40 7.74
CA PHE A 108 7.08 7.44 8.47
C PHE A 108 8.49 7.61 7.93
N LEU A 109 8.85 8.84 7.66
CA LEU A 109 10.17 9.23 7.17
C LEU A 109 10.76 10.23 8.17
N PRO A 110 11.69 9.81 9.05
CA PRO A 110 12.24 10.67 10.07
C PRO A 110 13.19 11.74 9.49
N GLN A 111 13.45 12.76 10.27
CA GLN A 111 14.36 13.85 9.92
C GLN A 111 15.77 13.36 9.55
N SER A 112 16.29 12.37 10.28
CA SER A 112 17.60 11.74 10.02
C SER A 112 17.74 11.24 8.57
N VAL A 113 16.64 10.79 7.98
CA VAL A 113 16.59 10.31 6.60
C VAL A 113 16.47 11.45 5.60
N THR A 114 15.65 12.44 5.91
CA THR A 114 15.38 13.56 4.99
C THR A 114 16.52 14.55 4.92
N GLY A 115 17.37 14.59 5.95
CA GLY A 115 18.44 15.60 6.08
C GLY A 115 17.93 17.03 6.25
N ALA A 116 16.63 17.22 6.36
CA ALA A 116 16.04 18.53 6.55
C ALA A 116 16.30 19.02 7.98
N VAL A 117 16.53 20.33 8.15
CA VAL A 117 16.60 20.95 9.47
C VAL A 117 15.24 20.82 10.17
N TRP A 118 15.23 20.73 11.49
CA TRP A 118 14.03 20.50 12.28
C TRP A 118 12.90 21.52 12.05
N MET A 119 13.22 22.73 11.66
CA MET A 119 12.24 23.78 11.31
C MET A 119 11.66 23.62 9.91
N ASN A 120 12.17 22.70 9.10
CA ASN A 120 11.69 22.54 7.73
C ASN A 120 10.38 21.79 7.72
N ALA A 121 9.43 22.24 6.91
CA ALA A 121 8.14 21.59 6.72
C ALA A 121 8.24 20.13 6.21
N TYR A 122 9.39 19.72 5.68
CA TYR A 122 9.64 18.36 5.22
C TYR A 122 10.35 17.48 6.23
N ALA A 123 10.71 18.00 7.42
CA ALA A 123 11.20 17.16 8.49
C ALA A 123 10.07 16.27 9.03
N ASN A 124 10.41 15.01 9.34
CA ASN A 124 9.48 14.04 9.90
C ASN A 124 8.15 13.93 9.11
N GLN A 125 8.19 13.30 7.96
CA GLN A 125 7.00 13.07 7.13
C GLN A 125 6.28 11.81 7.58
N ALA A 126 4.98 11.93 7.85
CA ALA A 126 4.10 10.80 8.12
C ALA A 126 2.98 10.71 7.07
N TYR A 127 2.63 9.50 6.73
CA TYR A 127 1.50 9.16 5.87
C TYR A 127 0.70 8.04 6.49
N ASP A 128 -0.60 8.25 6.63
CA ASP A 128 -1.55 7.21 7.04
C ASP A 128 -2.68 7.18 6.01
N GLY A 129 -2.86 6.03 5.40
CA GLY A 129 -3.91 5.79 4.42
C GLY A 129 -4.64 4.50 4.71
N MET A 130 -5.96 4.52 4.57
CA MET A 130 -6.81 3.35 4.71
C MET A 130 -7.79 3.28 3.53
N SER A 131 -7.98 2.09 3.03
CA SER A 131 -8.96 1.79 1.99
C SER A 131 -9.74 0.56 2.42
N GLU A 132 -11.05 0.66 2.33
CA GLU A 132 -11.98 -0.41 2.62
C GLU A 132 -12.87 -0.65 1.41
N SER A 133 -13.16 -1.90 1.12
CA SER A 133 -14.13 -2.26 0.10
C SER A 133 -14.98 -3.43 0.56
N LEU A 134 -16.29 -3.30 0.35
CA LEU A 134 -17.27 -4.34 0.57
C LEU A 134 -17.89 -4.69 -0.79
N SER A 135 -17.84 -5.96 -1.14
CA SER A 135 -18.46 -6.48 -2.36
C SER A 135 -19.42 -7.62 -1.98
N ILE A 136 -20.65 -7.49 -2.42
CA ILE A 136 -21.69 -8.49 -2.24
C ILE A 136 -22.11 -8.96 -3.63
N GLN A 137 -22.02 -10.25 -3.86
CA GLN A 137 -22.43 -10.88 -5.11
C GLN A 137 -23.47 -11.97 -4.81
N THR A 138 -24.54 -11.98 -5.55
CA THR A 138 -25.51 -13.06 -5.50
C THR A 138 -25.70 -13.65 -6.89
N GLU A 139 -25.79 -14.95 -6.94
CA GLU A 139 -26.15 -15.69 -8.14
C GLU A 139 -27.32 -16.62 -7.79
N ASN A 140 -28.37 -16.54 -8.58
CA ASN A 140 -29.55 -17.35 -8.40
C ASN A 140 -29.86 -18.06 -9.73
N LYS A 141 -30.12 -19.36 -9.62
CA LYS A 141 -30.45 -20.21 -10.75
C LYS A 141 -31.69 -21.03 -10.43
N LEU A 142 -32.69 -20.95 -11.27
CA LEU A 142 -33.83 -21.85 -11.29
C LEU A 142 -33.72 -22.77 -12.49
N GLN A 143 -33.63 -24.06 -12.27
CA GLN A 143 -33.54 -25.08 -13.31
C GLN A 143 -34.81 -25.92 -13.32
N PHE A 144 -35.37 -26.10 -14.49
CA PHE A 144 -36.47 -27.03 -14.73
C PHE A 144 -36.01 -28.10 -15.72
N MET A 145 -36.20 -29.37 -15.32
CA MET A 145 -35.94 -30.52 -16.19
C MET A 145 -37.17 -31.42 -16.26
N LYS A 146 -37.55 -31.76 -17.47
CA LYS A 146 -38.62 -32.72 -17.67
C LYS A 146 -38.34 -33.64 -18.86
N ASN A 147 -38.58 -34.91 -18.63
CA ASN A 147 -38.53 -35.94 -19.68
C ASN A 147 -39.90 -36.46 -19.93
N TRP A 148 -40.32 -36.56 -21.21
CA TRP A 148 -41.56 -37.17 -21.62
C TRP A 148 -41.27 -38.48 -22.35
N ASN A 149 -41.66 -39.59 -21.75
CA ASN A 149 -41.62 -40.95 -22.33
C ASN A 149 -40.24 -41.34 -22.92
N GLY A 150 -39.13 -40.79 -22.41
CA GLY A 150 -37.79 -41.08 -22.92
C GLY A 150 -37.47 -40.50 -24.30
N LYS A 151 -38.44 -39.83 -24.96
CA LYS A 151 -38.27 -39.26 -26.32
C LYS A 151 -38.00 -37.78 -26.35
N HIS A 152 -38.45 -37.01 -25.36
CA HIS A 152 -38.29 -35.58 -25.31
C HIS A 152 -37.73 -35.16 -23.95
N ASN A 153 -36.60 -34.44 -23.96
CA ASN A 153 -35.99 -33.83 -22.81
C ASN A 153 -36.06 -32.32 -22.92
N LEU A 154 -36.64 -31.67 -21.92
CA LEU A 154 -36.61 -30.21 -21.80
C LEU A 154 -35.74 -29.84 -20.58
N ILE A 155 -34.75 -28.98 -20.80
CA ILE A 155 -33.96 -28.36 -19.75
C ILE A 155 -34.07 -26.84 -19.95
N THR A 156 -34.61 -26.17 -18.94
CA THR A 156 -34.74 -24.71 -18.93
C THR A 156 -34.00 -24.16 -17.72
N ASN A 157 -33.23 -23.11 -17.90
CA ASN A 157 -32.50 -22.43 -16.84
C ASN A 157 -32.87 -20.95 -16.87
N LEU A 158 -33.29 -20.44 -15.72
CA LEU A 158 -33.40 -19.01 -15.45
C LEU A 158 -32.28 -18.65 -14.48
N ARG A 159 -31.43 -17.69 -14.84
CA ARG A 159 -30.34 -17.21 -14.00
C ARG A 159 -30.41 -15.71 -13.86
N TRP A 160 -30.23 -15.21 -12.64
CA TRP A 160 -30.07 -13.78 -12.39
C TRP A 160 -28.98 -13.55 -11.35
N ASN A 161 -28.19 -12.55 -11.60
CA ASN A 161 -27.05 -12.19 -10.76
C ASN A 161 -27.19 -10.76 -10.32
N THR A 162 -26.82 -10.47 -9.07
CA THR A 162 -26.69 -9.11 -8.58
C THR A 162 -25.28 -8.91 -8.03
N SER A 163 -24.74 -7.72 -8.22
CA SER A 163 -23.43 -7.35 -7.68
C SER A 163 -23.51 -5.92 -7.18
N GLN A 164 -23.08 -5.75 -5.94
CA GLN A 164 -22.95 -4.45 -5.31
C GLN A 164 -21.53 -4.32 -4.78
N SER A 165 -20.87 -3.20 -5.05
CA SER A 165 -19.56 -2.89 -4.51
C SER A 165 -19.56 -1.47 -3.95
N THR A 166 -19.08 -1.34 -2.72
CA THR A 166 -18.90 -0.05 -2.05
C THR A 166 -17.44 0.03 -1.65
N SER A 167 -16.79 1.15 -1.93
CA SER A 167 -15.42 1.40 -1.49
C SER A 167 -15.31 2.78 -0.88
N SER A 168 -14.53 2.89 0.19
CA SER A 168 -14.14 4.12 0.82
C SER A 168 -12.63 4.15 1.01
N SER A 169 -12.05 5.33 0.89
CA SER A 169 -10.63 5.52 1.15
C SER A 169 -10.40 6.90 1.75
N TYR A 170 -9.48 6.96 2.69
CA TYR A 170 -8.95 8.22 3.17
C TYR A 170 -7.42 8.14 3.24
N ALA A 171 -6.79 9.29 3.14
CA ALA A 171 -5.36 9.41 3.31
C ALA A 171 -5.05 10.73 4.00
N SER A 172 -4.14 10.69 4.96
CA SER A 172 -3.60 11.87 5.63
C SER A 172 -2.08 11.89 5.42
N LYS A 173 -1.57 13.08 5.14
CA LYS A 173 -0.13 13.32 5.05
C LYS A 173 0.20 14.50 5.93
N THR A 174 1.12 14.30 6.84
CA THR A 174 1.63 15.34 7.75
C THR A 174 3.14 15.45 7.62
N SER A 175 3.67 16.63 7.88
CA SER A 175 5.11 16.90 7.87
C SER A 175 5.44 17.97 8.92
N GLY A 176 6.72 18.12 9.26
CA GLY A 176 7.17 19.07 10.28
C GLY A 176 6.82 18.66 11.71
N MET A 177 6.55 17.39 11.97
CA MET A 177 6.28 16.90 13.33
C MET A 177 7.56 16.79 14.16
N ALA A 178 7.44 17.05 15.46
CA ALA A 178 8.60 17.03 16.36
C ALA A 178 9.18 15.62 16.57
N SER A 179 8.36 14.59 16.51
CA SER A 179 8.79 13.20 16.68
C SER A 179 7.81 12.21 16.04
N SER A 180 8.20 10.94 16.03
CA SER A 180 7.35 9.86 15.49
C SER A 180 6.26 9.37 16.45
N GLY A 181 6.19 9.95 17.67
CA GLY A 181 5.27 9.44 18.70
C GLY A 181 5.70 8.08 19.23
#